data_d18c0767cc0375f5b0b99d5e25696cdc
#
_entry.id   d18c0767cc0375f5b0b99d5e25696cdc
#
_cell.length_a   1.000
_cell.length_b   1.000
_cell.length_c   1.000
_cell.angle_alpha   90.00
_cell.angle_beta   90.00
_cell.angle_gamma   90.00
#
_symmetry.space_group_name_H-M   'P 1'
#
loop_
_entity.id
_entity.type
_entity.pdbx_description
1 polymer ?
#
loop_
_entity_poly.entity_id
_entity_poly.type
_entity_poly.pdbx_seq_one_letter_code
_entity_poly.pdbx_strand_id
1 'polypeptide(L)'
;SRDRREKKIYLSQEQYIRKVLQRFQMENAKAVSTPLATHFKLSVKQSPSNEVEKTNMSRVPYASAVGSLMYAMVCTRPDIAHAVGTVSRFLSNPGREHWNAVKWILRYLHGTVDMKLCFGGDKPTLMGYSDSDLAGDIDSRKSTSGYLIKFAGGAVPWLEEEPITFTLTHE
;
A
#
# COMPACT_ATOMS: atom_id res chain seq x y z
N SER A 1 -1.22 -20.44 -9.44
CA SER A 1 -0.95 -21.89 -9.58
C SER A 1 -1.53 -22.67 -8.40
N ARG A 2 -1.71 -23.99 -8.58
CA ARG A 2 -2.27 -24.88 -7.55
C ARG A 2 -1.35 -26.07 -7.37
N ASP A 3 -0.92 -26.31 -6.12
CA ASP A 3 -0.27 -27.56 -5.73
C ASP A 3 -1.30 -28.50 -5.05
N ARG A 4 -1.62 -29.61 -5.72
CA ARG A 4 -2.60 -30.56 -5.21
C ARG A 4 -2.04 -31.48 -4.12
N ARG A 5 -0.73 -31.71 -4.11
CA ARG A 5 -0.06 -32.58 -3.11
C ARG A 5 0.00 -31.85 -1.77
N GLU A 6 0.44 -30.59 -1.81
CA GLU A 6 0.54 -29.73 -0.63
C GLU A 6 -0.81 -29.07 -0.25
N LYS A 7 -1.87 -29.26 -1.05
CA LYS A 7 -3.18 -28.60 -0.89
C LYS A 7 -3.08 -27.08 -0.81
N LYS A 8 -2.18 -26.49 -1.62
CA LYS A 8 -1.91 -25.06 -1.64
C LYS A 8 -2.35 -24.38 -2.93
N ILE A 9 -2.78 -23.12 -2.81
CA ILE A 9 -3.08 -22.24 -3.94
C ILE A 9 -2.16 -21.04 -3.84
N TYR A 10 -1.49 -20.73 -4.95
CA TYR A 10 -0.61 -19.56 -5.07
C TYR A 10 -1.21 -18.57 -6.06
N LEU A 11 -1.47 -17.35 -5.59
CA LEU A 11 -1.89 -16.23 -6.40
C LEU A 11 -0.69 -15.32 -6.67
N SER A 12 -0.48 -14.93 -7.92
CA SER A 12 0.63 -14.08 -8.34
C SER A 12 0.15 -13.06 -9.35
N GLN A 13 0.67 -11.85 -9.24
CA GLN A 13 0.48 -10.77 -10.20
C GLN A 13 1.81 -10.35 -10.84
N GLU A 14 2.80 -11.24 -10.93
CA GLU A 14 4.13 -10.93 -11.45
C GLU A 14 4.09 -10.14 -12.77
N GLN A 15 3.32 -10.62 -13.76
CA GLN A 15 3.21 -9.96 -15.06
C GLN A 15 2.56 -8.58 -14.97
N TYR A 16 1.57 -8.41 -14.10
CA TYR A 16 0.94 -7.12 -13.86
C TYR A 16 1.92 -6.14 -13.24
N ILE A 17 2.63 -6.56 -12.18
CA ILE A 17 3.62 -5.72 -11.49
C ILE A 17 4.73 -5.30 -12.46
N ARG A 18 5.25 -6.20 -13.32
CA ARG A 18 6.24 -5.85 -14.34
C ARG A 18 5.71 -4.78 -15.32
N LYS A 19 4.45 -4.89 -15.77
CA LYS A 19 3.83 -3.86 -16.63
C LYS A 19 3.68 -2.52 -15.91
N VAL A 20 3.33 -2.52 -14.63
CA VAL A 20 3.24 -1.31 -13.80
C VAL A 20 4.62 -0.66 -13.68
N LEU A 21 5.66 -1.43 -13.34
CA LEU A 21 7.03 -0.92 -13.25
C LEU A 21 7.51 -0.32 -14.57
N GLN A 22 7.26 -0.98 -15.70
CA GLN A 22 7.58 -0.48 -17.03
C GLN A 22 6.84 0.83 -17.34
N ARG A 23 5.53 0.89 -17.06
CA ARG A 23 4.72 2.09 -17.30
C ARG A 23 5.25 3.32 -16.57
N PHE A 24 5.79 3.15 -15.36
CA PHE A 24 6.34 4.24 -14.55
C PHE A 24 7.87 4.34 -14.62
N GLN A 25 8.51 3.64 -15.57
CA GLN A 25 9.97 3.65 -15.81
C GLN A 25 10.78 3.23 -14.56
N MET A 26 10.27 2.24 -13.83
CA MET A 26 10.86 1.75 -12.58
C MET A 26 11.45 0.33 -12.70
N GLU A 27 11.49 -0.24 -13.90
CA GLU A 27 12.02 -1.59 -14.17
C GLU A 27 13.52 -1.74 -13.86
N ASN A 28 14.27 -0.65 -13.89
CA ASN A 28 15.72 -0.64 -13.58
C ASN A 28 16.01 0.07 -12.24
N ALA A 29 14.98 0.36 -11.45
CA ALA A 29 15.16 1.07 -10.20
C ALA A 29 15.81 0.17 -9.13
N LYS A 30 16.68 0.74 -8.30
CA LYS A 30 17.28 -0.02 -7.19
C LYS A 30 16.20 -0.48 -6.22
N ALA A 31 16.12 -1.80 -6.00
CA ALA A 31 15.19 -2.40 -5.05
C ALA A 31 15.39 -1.90 -3.62
N VAL A 32 14.31 -1.91 -2.83
CA VAL A 32 14.32 -1.60 -1.39
C VAL A 32 13.59 -2.70 -0.63
N SER A 33 13.90 -2.84 0.67
CA SER A 33 13.41 -3.95 1.50
C SER A 33 12.09 -3.68 2.21
N THR A 34 11.62 -2.43 2.26
CA THR A 34 10.39 -2.05 2.96
C THR A 34 9.43 -1.30 2.04
N PRO A 35 8.09 -1.51 2.16
CA PRO A 35 7.11 -0.84 1.31
C PRO A 35 7.10 0.69 1.48
N LEU A 36 7.36 1.16 2.70
CA LEU A 36 7.50 2.57 3.04
C LEU A 36 8.64 2.74 4.03
N ALA A 37 9.49 3.74 3.82
CA ALA A 37 10.57 4.02 4.75
C ALA A 37 10.09 4.93 5.88
N THR A 38 10.66 4.74 7.07
CA THR A 38 10.28 5.49 8.29
C THR A 38 10.56 7.00 8.21
N HIS A 39 11.42 7.43 7.28
CA HIS A 39 11.70 8.85 7.06
C HIS A 39 10.60 9.57 6.26
N PHE A 40 9.69 8.84 5.59
CA PHE A 40 8.54 9.46 4.92
C PHE A 40 7.49 9.89 5.93
N LYS A 41 7.66 11.08 6.48
CA LYS A 41 6.64 11.76 7.29
C LYS A 41 5.79 12.63 6.37
N LEU A 42 4.83 12.00 5.68
CA LEU A 42 4.01 12.68 4.69
C LEU A 42 2.96 13.57 5.35
N SER A 43 2.77 14.78 4.79
CA SER A 43 1.87 15.78 5.30
C SER A 43 1.34 16.67 4.17
N VAL A 44 0.16 17.24 4.33
CA VAL A 44 -0.44 18.22 3.43
C VAL A 44 0.48 19.44 3.24
N LYS A 45 1.35 19.75 4.20
CA LYS A 45 2.34 20.84 4.09
C LYS A 45 3.36 20.65 2.96
N GLN A 46 3.49 19.42 2.46
CA GLN A 46 4.37 19.06 1.33
C GLN A 46 3.64 19.12 -0.02
N SER A 47 2.38 19.53 -0.02
CA SER A 47 1.61 19.78 -1.23
C SER A 47 2.09 21.06 -1.93
N PRO A 48 1.93 21.16 -3.28
CA PRO A 48 2.33 22.33 -4.04
C PRO A 48 1.73 23.62 -3.49
N SER A 49 2.56 24.60 -3.19
CA SER A 49 2.16 25.91 -2.65
C SER A 49 2.15 27.03 -3.68
N ASN A 50 2.81 26.85 -4.82
CA ASN A 50 2.92 27.82 -5.89
C ASN A 50 2.58 27.21 -7.26
N GLU A 51 2.33 28.05 -8.25
CA GLU A 51 1.90 27.63 -9.60
C GLU A 51 2.98 26.83 -10.34
N VAL A 52 4.26 27.08 -10.07
CA VAL A 52 5.36 26.32 -10.70
C VAL A 52 5.36 24.87 -10.20
N GLU A 53 5.21 24.67 -8.90
CA GLU A 53 5.11 23.33 -8.30
C GLU A 53 3.87 22.58 -8.79
N LYS A 54 2.71 23.26 -8.85
CA LYS A 54 1.47 22.69 -9.38
C LYS A 54 1.65 22.25 -10.84
N THR A 55 2.23 23.10 -11.68
CA THR A 55 2.50 22.79 -13.08
C THR A 55 3.45 21.60 -13.22
N ASN A 56 4.48 21.50 -12.39
CA ASN A 56 5.40 20.39 -12.40
C ASN A 56 4.70 19.09 -11.98
N MET A 57 3.87 19.15 -10.92
CA MET A 57 3.15 17.98 -10.42
C MET A 57 1.99 17.54 -11.31
N SER A 58 1.38 18.43 -12.11
CA SER A 58 0.32 18.07 -13.06
C SER A 58 0.79 17.11 -14.15
N ARG A 59 2.11 17.07 -14.44
CA ARG A 59 2.73 16.14 -15.39
C ARG A 59 3.04 14.77 -14.78
N VAL A 60 2.96 14.66 -13.46
CA VAL A 60 3.25 13.42 -12.73
C VAL A 60 1.99 12.55 -12.69
N PRO A 61 2.04 11.30 -13.16
CA PRO A 61 0.87 10.43 -13.19
C PRO A 61 0.55 9.83 -11.79
N TYR A 62 0.41 10.69 -10.77
CA TYR A 62 0.27 10.26 -9.38
C TYR A 62 -0.95 9.38 -9.15
N ALA A 63 -2.13 9.85 -9.54
CA ALA A 63 -3.39 9.09 -9.37
C ALA A 63 -3.36 7.75 -10.09
N SER A 64 -2.77 7.71 -11.29
CA SER A 64 -2.62 6.47 -12.06
C SER A 64 -1.68 5.47 -11.37
N ALA A 65 -0.59 5.95 -10.74
CA ALA A 65 0.33 5.10 -10.01
C ALA A 65 -0.33 4.54 -8.74
N VAL A 66 -0.98 5.41 -7.95
CA VAL A 66 -1.71 4.98 -6.74
C VAL A 66 -2.81 3.99 -7.08
N GLY A 67 -3.61 4.22 -8.14
CA GLY A 67 -4.62 3.27 -8.58
C GLY A 67 -4.04 1.91 -9.00
N SER A 68 -2.87 1.90 -9.64
CA SER A 68 -2.18 0.64 -9.99
C SER A 68 -1.68 -0.10 -8.74
N LEU A 69 -1.19 0.63 -7.74
CA LEU A 69 -0.77 0.08 -6.45
C LEU A 69 -1.96 -0.47 -5.64
N MET A 70 -3.10 0.24 -5.63
CA MET A 70 -4.34 -0.21 -5.01
C MET A 70 -4.81 -1.55 -5.59
N TYR A 71 -4.77 -1.70 -6.91
CA TYR A 71 -5.13 -2.96 -7.55
C TYR A 71 -4.17 -4.09 -7.18
N ALA A 72 -2.86 -3.84 -7.15
CA ALA A 72 -1.88 -4.84 -6.70
C ALA A 72 -2.14 -5.26 -5.26
N MET A 73 -2.37 -4.29 -4.37
CA MET A 73 -2.66 -4.48 -2.94
C MET A 73 -3.85 -5.41 -2.71
N VAL A 74 -4.98 -5.08 -3.34
CA VAL A 74 -6.24 -5.83 -3.15
C VAL A 74 -6.15 -7.25 -3.69
N CYS A 75 -5.45 -7.47 -4.80
CA CYS A 75 -5.44 -8.78 -5.45
C CYS A 75 -4.44 -9.77 -4.83
N THR A 76 -3.19 -9.36 -4.56
CA THR A 76 -2.14 -10.32 -4.12
C THR A 76 -1.07 -9.72 -3.21
N ARG A 77 -1.05 -8.39 -2.99
CA ARG A 77 0.01 -7.70 -2.25
C ARG A 77 -0.52 -6.93 -1.03
N PRO A 78 -1.15 -7.62 -0.06
CA PRO A 78 -1.62 -6.96 1.18
C PRO A 78 -0.48 -6.33 1.99
N ASP A 79 0.75 -6.75 1.77
CA ASP A 79 1.97 -6.22 2.41
C ASP A 79 2.24 -4.74 2.12
N ILE A 80 1.68 -4.18 1.03
CA ILE A 80 1.80 -2.75 0.71
C ILE A 80 0.61 -1.90 1.21
N ALA A 81 -0.36 -2.49 1.92
CA ALA A 81 -1.62 -1.81 2.26
C ALA A 81 -1.41 -0.50 3.01
N HIS A 82 -0.64 -0.52 4.09
CA HIS A 82 -0.32 0.69 4.87
C HIS A 82 0.35 1.77 4.00
N ALA A 83 1.31 1.39 3.18
CA ALA A 83 2.03 2.33 2.32
C ALA A 83 1.10 2.98 1.28
N VAL A 84 0.23 2.18 0.64
CA VAL A 84 -0.75 2.66 -0.34
C VAL A 84 -1.80 3.54 0.33
N GLY A 85 -2.32 3.15 1.49
CA GLY A 85 -3.24 3.95 2.29
C GLY A 85 -2.65 5.33 2.62
N THR A 86 -1.38 5.36 3.05
CA THR A 86 -0.67 6.60 3.36
C THR A 86 -0.57 7.54 2.16
N VAL A 87 -0.16 7.05 0.98
CA VAL A 87 -0.01 7.92 -0.21
C VAL A 87 -1.35 8.29 -0.85
N SER A 88 -2.39 7.46 -0.69
CA SER A 88 -3.72 7.73 -1.27
C SER A 88 -4.40 8.97 -0.68
N ARG A 89 -4.05 9.34 0.56
CA ARG A 89 -4.58 10.55 1.23
C ARG A 89 -4.26 11.85 0.48
N PHE A 90 -3.23 11.85 -0.35
CA PHE A 90 -2.75 13.05 -1.06
C PHE A 90 -3.16 13.10 -2.54
N LEU A 91 -4.15 12.30 -2.97
CA LEU A 91 -4.61 12.23 -4.36
C LEU A 91 -5.12 13.56 -4.91
N SER A 92 -5.71 14.41 -4.05
CA SER A 92 -6.29 15.69 -4.46
C SER A 92 -5.22 16.76 -4.79
N ASN A 93 -4.09 16.75 -4.09
CA ASN A 93 -3.02 17.74 -4.27
C ASN A 93 -1.65 17.15 -3.92
N PRO A 94 -1.13 16.19 -4.72
CA PRO A 94 0.12 15.52 -4.42
C PRO A 94 1.33 16.43 -4.64
N GLY A 95 2.29 16.40 -3.72
CA GLY A 95 3.57 17.08 -3.85
C GLY A 95 4.70 16.13 -4.22
N ARG A 96 5.90 16.70 -4.37
CA ARG A 96 7.11 15.95 -4.77
C ARG A 96 7.46 14.83 -3.79
N GLU A 97 7.32 15.07 -2.49
CA GLU A 97 7.61 14.06 -1.46
C GLU A 97 6.59 12.91 -1.50
N HIS A 98 5.32 13.22 -1.76
CA HIS A 98 4.30 12.20 -1.97
C HIS A 98 4.65 11.30 -3.18
N TRP A 99 5.13 11.90 -4.28
CA TRP A 99 5.59 11.14 -5.44
C TRP A 99 6.84 10.30 -5.14
N ASN A 100 7.77 10.81 -4.33
CA ASN A 100 8.94 10.06 -3.90
C ASN A 100 8.54 8.81 -3.09
N ALA A 101 7.53 8.93 -2.23
CA ALA A 101 6.97 7.79 -1.49
C ALA A 101 6.33 6.75 -2.43
N VAL A 102 5.57 7.18 -3.44
CA VAL A 102 5.02 6.27 -4.47
C VAL A 102 6.13 5.54 -5.22
N LYS A 103 7.19 6.26 -5.63
CA LYS A 103 8.37 5.62 -6.26
C LYS A 103 9.06 4.63 -5.33
N TRP A 104 9.06 4.89 -4.01
CA TRP A 104 9.61 3.96 -3.04
C TRP A 104 8.82 2.65 -3.01
N ILE A 105 7.48 2.72 -2.99
CA ILE A 105 6.61 1.53 -3.06
C ILE A 105 6.86 0.75 -4.36
N LEU A 106 7.01 1.43 -5.50
CA LEU A 106 7.34 0.78 -6.77
C LEU A 106 8.71 0.08 -6.73
N ARG A 107 9.72 0.66 -6.05
CA ARG A 107 11.02 0.01 -5.85
C ARG A 107 10.91 -1.23 -4.95
N TYR A 108 10.06 -1.20 -3.96
CA TYR A 108 9.77 -2.38 -3.14
C TYR A 108 9.11 -3.48 -3.99
N LEU A 109 8.11 -3.14 -4.79
CA LEU A 109 7.48 -4.08 -5.72
C LEU A 109 8.47 -4.65 -6.74
N HIS A 110 9.44 -3.84 -7.21
CA HIS A 110 10.52 -4.31 -8.09
C HIS A 110 11.36 -5.40 -7.41
N GLY A 111 11.74 -5.22 -6.15
CA GLY A 111 12.52 -6.20 -5.39
C GLY A 111 11.76 -7.44 -4.96
N THR A 112 10.42 -7.44 -5.09
CA THR A 112 9.53 -8.51 -4.59
C THR A 112 8.50 -8.93 -5.65
N VAL A 113 8.85 -8.80 -6.92
CA VAL A 113 7.95 -9.04 -8.06
C VAL A 113 7.46 -10.50 -8.14
N ASP A 114 8.25 -11.43 -7.68
CA ASP A 114 8.01 -12.88 -7.66
C ASP A 114 7.20 -13.36 -6.46
N MET A 115 6.93 -12.49 -5.49
CA MET A 115 6.13 -12.86 -4.31
C MET A 115 4.72 -13.28 -4.70
N LYS A 116 4.26 -14.32 -3.99
CA LYS A 116 2.94 -14.93 -4.20
C LYS A 116 2.17 -14.96 -2.90
N LEU A 117 0.88 -14.70 -2.98
CA LEU A 117 -0.04 -14.94 -1.89
C LEU A 117 -0.39 -16.44 -1.87
N CYS A 118 -0.14 -17.10 -0.74
CA CYS A 118 -0.32 -18.55 -0.57
C CYS A 118 -1.47 -18.84 0.38
N PHE A 119 -2.37 -19.72 -0.04
CA PHE A 119 -3.45 -20.26 0.78
C PHE A 119 -3.38 -21.78 0.84
N GLY A 120 -3.65 -22.37 1.98
CA GLY A 120 -3.73 -23.81 2.17
C GLY A 120 -2.57 -24.39 2.97
N GLY A 121 -2.52 -25.72 3.06
CA GLY A 121 -1.53 -26.48 3.86
C GLY A 121 -1.99 -26.79 5.28
N ASP A 122 -2.72 -25.89 5.92
CA ASP A 122 -3.26 -26.03 7.27
C ASP A 122 -4.80 -26.12 7.27
N LYS A 123 -5.37 -26.37 8.47
CA LYS A 123 -6.82 -26.29 8.67
C LYS A 123 -7.32 -24.90 8.25
N PRO A 124 -8.48 -24.79 7.58
CA PRO A 124 -9.04 -23.53 7.16
C PRO A 124 -9.58 -22.76 8.37
N THR A 125 -8.67 -22.19 9.14
CA THR A 125 -8.98 -21.37 10.33
C THR A 125 -8.98 -19.91 9.94
N LEU A 126 -10.02 -19.18 10.33
CA LEU A 126 -10.10 -17.74 10.21
C LEU A 126 -9.45 -17.12 11.45
N MET A 127 -8.46 -16.25 11.26
CA MET A 127 -7.79 -15.52 12.32
C MET A 127 -7.77 -14.04 11.99
N GLY A 128 -8.15 -13.20 12.97
CA GLY A 128 -8.09 -11.75 12.86
C GLY A 128 -7.01 -11.18 13.78
N TYR A 129 -6.32 -10.17 13.29
CA TYR A 129 -5.39 -9.34 14.05
C TYR A 129 -5.83 -7.89 13.92
N SER A 130 -5.85 -7.16 15.02
CA SER A 130 -6.09 -5.72 14.99
C SER A 130 -4.85 -4.99 15.52
N ASP A 131 -4.53 -3.91 14.87
CA ASP A 131 -3.46 -2.99 15.28
C ASP A 131 -4.03 -1.57 15.29
N SER A 132 -3.65 -0.77 16.27
CA SER A 132 -4.09 0.61 16.36
C SER A 132 -2.91 1.52 16.62
N ASP A 133 -2.79 2.56 15.80
CA ASP A 133 -1.82 3.63 15.96
C ASP A 133 -2.51 4.84 16.61
N LEU A 134 -1.90 5.37 17.66
CA LEU A 134 -2.42 6.55 18.36
C LEU A 134 -1.92 7.82 17.69
N ALA A 135 -2.84 8.60 17.09
CA ALA A 135 -2.57 9.90 16.47
C ALA A 135 -1.45 9.89 15.41
N GLY A 136 -1.32 8.79 14.66
CA GLY A 136 -0.27 8.62 13.64
C GLY A 136 -0.41 9.54 12.43
N ASP A 137 -1.60 10.07 12.16
CA ASP A 137 -1.78 11.10 11.15
C ASP A 137 -1.25 12.45 11.65
N ILE A 138 -0.19 12.94 11.00
CA ILE A 138 0.48 14.19 11.39
C ILE A 138 -0.43 15.41 11.18
N ASP A 139 -1.30 15.38 10.19
CA ASP A 139 -2.15 16.51 9.81
C ASP A 139 -3.42 16.59 10.66
N SER A 140 -4.15 15.49 10.82
CA SER A 140 -5.44 15.45 11.53
C SER A 140 -5.36 14.94 12.96
N ARG A 141 -4.22 14.37 13.37
CA ARG A 141 -4.02 13.70 14.67
C ARG A 141 -5.00 12.55 14.91
N LYS A 142 -5.57 12.01 13.85
CA LYS A 142 -6.44 10.83 13.94
C LYS A 142 -5.60 9.57 14.10
N SER A 143 -6.14 8.65 14.88
CA SER A 143 -5.61 7.30 14.99
C SER A 143 -5.97 6.49 13.75
N THR A 144 -5.06 5.63 13.32
CA THR A 144 -5.33 4.66 12.25
C THR A 144 -5.47 3.29 12.92
N SER A 145 -6.59 2.64 12.74
CA SER A 145 -6.74 1.23 13.11
C SER A 145 -6.59 0.37 11.86
N GLY A 146 -5.74 -0.63 11.98
CA GLY A 146 -5.54 -1.63 10.96
C GLY A 146 -6.02 -3.00 11.46
N TYR A 147 -6.53 -3.83 10.56
CA TYR A 147 -6.75 -5.23 10.85
C TYR A 147 -6.32 -6.09 9.69
N LEU A 148 -5.88 -7.28 10.04
CA LEU A 148 -5.47 -8.31 9.11
C LEU A 148 -6.29 -9.55 9.38
N ILE A 149 -6.99 -10.03 8.36
CA ILE A 149 -7.67 -11.32 8.42
C ILE A 149 -6.82 -12.35 7.68
N LYS A 150 -6.56 -13.49 8.31
CA LYS A 150 -5.90 -14.64 7.70
C LYS A 150 -6.90 -15.80 7.58
N PHE A 151 -6.90 -16.44 6.42
CA PHE A 151 -7.64 -17.67 6.18
C PHE A 151 -6.74 -18.71 5.53
N ALA A 152 -6.73 -19.93 6.08
CA ALA A 152 -5.88 -21.01 5.58
C ALA A 152 -4.41 -20.60 5.35
N GLY A 153 -3.84 -19.83 6.28
CA GLY A 153 -2.45 -19.36 6.23
C GLY A 153 -2.21 -18.13 5.35
N GLY A 154 -3.12 -17.78 4.45
CA GLY A 154 -3.02 -16.62 3.57
C GLY A 154 -3.71 -15.38 4.15
N ALA A 155 -3.17 -14.18 3.86
CA ALA A 155 -3.83 -12.93 4.19
C ALA A 155 -5.01 -12.68 3.24
N VAL A 156 -6.17 -12.31 3.80
CA VAL A 156 -7.34 -11.87 3.05
C VAL A 156 -7.39 -10.35 3.17
N PRO A 157 -7.15 -9.60 2.10
CA PRO A 157 -7.24 -8.16 2.15
C PRO A 157 -8.68 -7.73 2.42
N TRP A 158 -8.85 -6.85 3.39
CA TRP A 158 -10.12 -6.21 3.69
C TRP A 158 -9.99 -4.71 3.38
N LEU A 159 -10.94 -4.17 2.64
CA LEU A 159 -11.05 -2.74 2.40
C LEU A 159 -11.95 -2.15 3.47
N GLU A 160 -11.44 -1.21 4.22
CA GLU A 160 -12.21 -0.41 5.17
C GLU A 160 -12.76 0.83 4.45
N GLU A 161 -14.07 1.08 4.54
CA GLU A 161 -14.71 2.20 3.87
C GLU A 161 -14.70 3.50 4.68
N GLU A 162 -14.46 3.45 6.01
CA GLU A 162 -14.46 4.67 6.85
C GLU A 162 -13.46 4.55 8.01
N PRO A 163 -12.76 5.63 8.39
CA PRO A 163 -11.96 5.64 9.61
C PRO A 163 -12.89 5.59 10.83
N ILE A 164 -12.77 4.55 11.64
CA ILE A 164 -13.51 4.47 12.91
C ILE A 164 -12.99 5.57 13.84
N THR A 165 -13.82 6.54 14.12
CA THR A 165 -13.52 7.59 15.10
C THR A 165 -13.89 7.07 16.47
N PHE A 166 -12.91 6.70 17.28
CA PHE A 166 -13.14 6.44 18.71
C PHE A 166 -13.16 7.78 19.45
N THR A 167 -14.32 8.17 19.95
CA THR A 167 -14.43 9.28 20.89
C THR A 167 -14.20 8.70 22.29
N LEU A 168 -13.08 9.01 22.92
CA LEU A 168 -12.88 8.73 24.34
C LEU A 168 -13.72 9.73 25.12
N THR A 169 -14.86 9.30 25.64
CA THR A 169 -15.58 10.04 26.67
C THR A 169 -14.90 9.74 28.01
N HIS A 170 -14.30 10.77 28.60
CA HIS A 170 -13.90 10.70 30.02
C HIS A 170 -15.18 10.79 30.87
N GLU A 171 -15.49 9.73 31.63
CA GLU A 171 -16.26 9.79 32.83
C GLU A 171 -15.33 9.99 34.04
#